data_dfb4ad9e3333d7dc437d5293e5d4042c
#
_entry.id   dfb4ad9e3333d7dc437d5293e5d4042c
#
_cell.length_a   1.000
_cell.length_b   1.000
_cell.length_c   1.000
_cell.angle_alpha   90.00
_cell.angle_beta   90.00
_cell.angle_gamma   90.00
#
_symmetry.space_group_name_H-M   'P 1'
#
loop_
_entity.id
_entity.type
_entity.pdbx_description
1 polymer ?
#
loop_
_entity_poly.entity_id
_entity_poly.type
_entity_poly.pdbx_seq_one_letter_code
_entity_poly.pdbx_strand_id
1 'polypeptide(L)'
;MLCLVKEYNLPYEFPIPVLKEAKSIKQEIDKQEIHNRLDLRKEEMFTIDGDDSKDLDDAVSVKKLKNGNYELGVHIADVSHYVKSGSKLDKEAITRGTSIYMLDRVIPMLPRELSNGICSLNAGQDRFAISAIMEINKEGNIVKSKIAKTVINVSERMTYNNVKIILENSNNKKKDNEFIENTIKTIEDIKISEKLDIVNSENKLKIEEEKLKKTEIDKKEEYKTEIVKKYKKYISHFKRMEDL
;
A
#
# COMPACT_ATOMS: atom_id res chain seq x y z
N MET A 1 -23.79 -12.87 9.79
CA MET A 1 -23.26 -12.50 8.45
C MET A 1 -23.48 -13.56 7.38
N LEU A 2 -23.17 -14.86 7.57
CA LEU A 2 -23.47 -15.91 6.55
C LEU A 2 -24.95 -15.99 6.14
N CYS A 3 -25.87 -15.63 7.02
CA CYS A 3 -27.30 -15.54 6.69
C CYS A 3 -27.56 -14.46 5.61
N LEU A 4 -26.94 -13.29 5.74
CA LEU A 4 -27.04 -12.21 4.75
C LEU A 4 -26.45 -12.63 3.39
N VAL A 5 -25.29 -13.32 3.40
CA VAL A 5 -24.68 -13.85 2.16
C VAL A 5 -25.65 -14.76 1.42
N LYS A 6 -26.37 -15.62 2.14
CA LYS A 6 -27.37 -16.53 1.56
C LYS A 6 -28.65 -15.82 1.16
N GLU A 7 -29.16 -14.92 2.00
CA GLU A 7 -30.40 -14.16 1.77
C GLU A 7 -30.31 -13.31 0.50
N TYR A 8 -29.15 -12.63 0.30
CA TYR A 8 -28.91 -11.78 -0.86
C TYR A 8 -28.20 -12.50 -2.02
N ASN A 9 -28.02 -13.83 -1.94
CA ASN A 9 -27.33 -14.62 -2.96
C ASN A 9 -25.96 -14.03 -3.36
N LEU A 10 -25.21 -13.52 -2.38
CA LEU A 10 -23.90 -12.92 -2.66
C LEU A 10 -22.92 -14.00 -3.14
N PRO A 11 -22.09 -13.72 -4.16
CA PRO A 11 -21.17 -14.67 -4.76
C PRO A 11 -19.95 -14.91 -3.85
N TYR A 12 -20.13 -15.67 -2.78
CA TYR A 12 -19.12 -15.88 -1.74
C TYR A 12 -17.92 -16.70 -2.23
N GLU A 13 -18.17 -17.72 -3.04
CA GLU A 13 -17.11 -18.59 -3.56
C GLU A 13 -16.81 -18.28 -5.02
N PHE A 14 -15.55 -18.47 -5.42
CA PHE A 14 -15.17 -18.40 -6.81
C PHE A 14 -15.30 -19.77 -7.50
N PRO A 15 -15.74 -19.82 -8.76
CA PRO A 15 -15.71 -21.04 -9.55
C PRO A 15 -14.28 -21.62 -9.66
N ILE A 16 -14.16 -22.96 -9.60
CA ILE A 16 -12.86 -23.65 -9.69
C ILE A 16 -12.03 -23.22 -10.93
N PRO A 17 -12.63 -23.05 -12.13
CA PRO A 17 -11.86 -22.59 -13.29
C PRO A 17 -11.28 -21.19 -13.16
N VAL A 18 -11.93 -20.29 -12.41
CA VAL A 18 -11.45 -18.93 -12.10
C VAL A 18 -10.27 -18.98 -11.15
N LEU A 19 -10.38 -19.78 -10.07
CA LEU A 19 -9.28 -19.99 -9.12
C LEU A 19 -8.04 -20.63 -9.77
N LYS A 20 -8.24 -21.56 -10.70
CA LYS A 20 -7.13 -22.16 -11.46
C LYS A 20 -6.41 -21.12 -12.31
N GLU A 21 -7.16 -20.24 -12.98
CA GLU A 21 -6.60 -19.16 -13.77
C GLU A 21 -5.84 -18.17 -12.89
N ALA A 22 -6.42 -17.72 -11.75
CA ALA A 22 -5.77 -16.84 -10.79
C ALA A 22 -4.44 -17.40 -10.28
N LYS A 23 -4.41 -18.69 -9.92
CA LYS A 23 -3.20 -19.38 -9.45
C LYS A 23 -2.12 -19.56 -10.52
N SER A 24 -2.48 -19.50 -11.81
CA SER A 24 -1.51 -19.57 -12.90
C SER A 24 -0.76 -18.25 -13.12
N ILE A 25 -1.26 -17.14 -12.56
CA ILE A 25 -0.64 -15.83 -12.68
C ILE A 25 0.58 -15.76 -11.73
N LYS A 26 1.74 -15.42 -12.29
CA LYS A 26 2.95 -15.23 -11.50
C LYS A 26 2.78 -14.05 -10.54
N GLN A 27 3.28 -14.21 -9.32
CA GLN A 27 3.23 -13.16 -8.28
C GLN A 27 4.37 -12.15 -8.38
N GLU A 28 5.19 -12.25 -9.41
CA GLU A 28 6.26 -11.30 -9.76
C GLU A 28 5.99 -10.71 -11.14
N ILE A 29 6.40 -9.47 -11.33
CA ILE A 29 6.27 -8.80 -12.64
C ILE A 29 7.22 -9.41 -13.68
N ASP A 30 6.79 -9.43 -14.94
CA ASP A 30 7.65 -9.86 -16.03
C ASP A 30 8.72 -8.80 -16.33
N LYS A 31 9.98 -9.17 -16.14
CA LYS A 31 11.12 -8.28 -16.37
C LYS A 31 11.24 -7.83 -17.83
N GLN A 32 10.75 -8.61 -18.78
CA GLN A 32 10.77 -8.25 -20.21
C GLN A 32 9.81 -7.11 -20.52
N GLU A 33 8.69 -7.00 -19.77
CA GLU A 33 7.71 -5.94 -19.97
C GLU A 33 8.09 -4.61 -19.33
N ILE A 34 9.07 -4.58 -18.44
CA ILE A 34 9.56 -3.35 -17.81
C ILE A 34 10.04 -2.35 -18.89
N HIS A 35 10.68 -2.83 -19.95
CA HIS A 35 11.22 -1.97 -21.02
C HIS A 35 10.14 -1.19 -21.78
N ASN A 36 8.88 -1.66 -21.76
CA ASN A 36 7.75 -1.01 -22.42
C ASN A 36 6.98 -0.05 -21.51
N ARG A 37 7.48 0.18 -20.29
CA ARG A 37 6.83 0.99 -19.26
C ARG A 37 7.74 2.11 -18.78
N LEU A 38 7.14 3.19 -18.33
CA LEU A 38 7.88 4.25 -17.64
C LEU A 38 8.32 3.73 -16.26
N ASP A 39 9.63 3.72 -16.02
CA ASP A 39 10.18 3.24 -14.75
C ASP A 39 10.16 4.36 -13.69
N LEU A 40 9.29 4.20 -12.70
CA LEU A 40 9.12 5.11 -11.55
C LEU A 40 9.53 4.46 -10.21
N ARG A 41 10.24 3.34 -10.23
CA ARG A 41 10.64 2.61 -9.01
C ARG A 41 11.55 3.38 -8.06
N LYS A 42 12.16 4.47 -8.54
CA LYS A 42 13.01 5.36 -7.73
C LYS A 42 12.27 6.57 -7.16
N GLU A 43 11.03 6.80 -7.60
CA GLU A 43 10.20 7.87 -7.05
C GLU A 43 9.66 7.48 -5.69
N GLU A 44 9.59 8.44 -4.78
CA GLU A 44 8.96 8.21 -3.48
C GLU A 44 7.45 8.23 -3.61
N MET A 45 6.82 7.16 -3.18
CA MET A 45 5.36 7.00 -3.24
C MET A 45 4.84 6.17 -2.07
N PHE A 46 3.60 6.41 -1.71
CA PHE A 46 2.93 5.75 -0.59
C PHE A 46 1.55 5.27 -0.99
N THR A 47 1.11 4.18 -0.38
CA THR A 47 -0.32 3.86 -0.26
C THR A 47 -0.85 4.41 1.04
N ILE A 48 -2.13 4.84 1.08
CA ILE A 48 -2.78 5.39 2.28
C ILE A 48 -4.16 4.76 2.39
N ASP A 49 -4.28 3.78 3.29
CA ASP A 49 -5.45 2.92 3.39
C ASP A 49 -5.88 2.71 4.86
N GLY A 50 -6.93 1.92 5.06
CA GLY A 50 -7.30 1.42 6.39
C GLY A 50 -6.24 0.49 6.97
N ASP A 51 -6.20 0.36 8.29
CA ASP A 51 -5.19 -0.46 9.01
C ASP A 51 -5.22 -1.92 8.54
N ASP A 52 -6.41 -2.48 8.28
CA ASP A 52 -6.63 -3.88 7.88
C ASP A 52 -6.66 -4.11 6.36
N SER A 53 -6.51 -3.06 5.53
CA SER A 53 -6.57 -3.17 4.07
C SER A 53 -5.44 -4.04 3.55
N LYS A 54 -5.76 -4.94 2.62
CA LYS A 54 -4.80 -5.85 1.95
C LYS A 54 -4.78 -5.66 0.43
N ASP A 55 -5.82 -5.04 -0.08
CA ASP A 55 -6.07 -4.70 -1.48
C ASP A 55 -5.71 -3.22 -1.70
N LEU A 56 -4.42 -2.95 -1.85
CA LEU A 56 -3.88 -1.60 -2.00
C LEU A 56 -3.92 -1.24 -3.49
N ASP A 57 -4.97 -0.55 -3.92
CA ASP A 57 -5.26 -0.34 -5.34
C ASP A 57 -4.58 0.91 -5.90
N ASP A 58 -4.27 1.90 -5.05
CA ASP A 58 -3.68 3.17 -5.44
C ASP A 58 -2.50 3.59 -4.57
N ALA A 59 -1.59 4.36 -5.19
CA ALA A 59 -0.48 5.01 -4.52
C ALA A 59 -0.33 6.44 -5.04
N VAL A 60 0.25 7.31 -4.23
CA VAL A 60 0.48 8.71 -4.55
C VAL A 60 1.96 9.06 -4.41
N SER A 61 2.43 9.95 -5.28
CA SER A 61 3.75 10.57 -5.18
C SER A 61 3.65 12.07 -5.40
N VAL A 62 4.51 12.86 -4.76
CA VAL A 62 4.57 14.29 -4.98
C VAL A 62 6.01 14.78 -4.91
N LYS A 63 6.40 15.66 -5.82
CA LYS A 63 7.68 16.36 -5.77
C LYS A 63 7.53 17.81 -6.21
N LYS A 64 8.29 18.71 -5.58
CA LYS A 64 8.38 20.10 -5.98
C LYS A 64 9.30 20.25 -7.18
N LEU A 65 8.82 20.88 -8.23
CA LEU A 65 9.57 21.15 -9.45
C LEU A 65 10.43 22.43 -9.30
N LYS A 66 11.43 22.59 -10.20
CA LYS A 66 12.34 23.76 -10.20
C LYS A 66 11.62 25.07 -10.46
N ASN A 67 10.51 25.05 -11.21
CA ASN A 67 9.66 26.21 -11.50
C ASN A 67 8.74 26.61 -10.32
N GLY A 68 8.77 25.87 -9.23
CA GLY A 68 7.94 26.11 -8.03
C GLY A 68 6.58 25.43 -8.06
N ASN A 69 6.19 24.76 -9.16
CA ASN A 69 5.02 23.91 -9.25
C ASN A 69 5.27 22.57 -8.56
N TYR A 70 4.22 21.76 -8.44
CA TYR A 70 4.29 20.40 -7.91
C TYR A 70 3.99 19.39 -9.00
N GLU A 71 4.69 18.27 -9.01
CA GLU A 71 4.34 17.10 -9.78
C GLU A 71 3.65 16.10 -8.86
N LEU A 72 2.36 15.87 -9.10
CA LEU A 72 1.55 14.85 -8.41
C LEU A 72 1.48 13.62 -9.31
N GLY A 73 1.85 12.48 -8.77
CA GLY A 73 1.63 11.16 -9.39
C GLY A 73 0.50 10.43 -8.67
N VAL A 74 -0.46 9.93 -9.43
CA VAL A 74 -1.49 8.99 -8.97
C VAL A 74 -1.28 7.68 -9.71
N HIS A 75 -1.05 6.60 -8.99
CA HIS A 75 -0.64 5.32 -9.53
C HIS A 75 -1.68 4.27 -9.16
N ILE A 76 -2.36 3.72 -10.16
CA ILE A 76 -3.39 2.68 -9.97
C ILE A 76 -2.82 1.34 -10.43
N ALA A 77 -3.03 0.28 -9.68
CA ALA A 77 -2.62 -1.07 -10.06
C ALA A 77 -3.12 -1.44 -11.46
N ASP A 78 -2.23 -1.90 -12.36
CA ASP A 78 -2.58 -2.28 -13.73
C ASP A 78 -3.25 -3.68 -13.75
N VAL A 79 -4.45 -3.76 -13.19
CA VAL A 79 -5.24 -5.01 -13.11
C VAL A 79 -5.49 -5.58 -14.52
N SER A 80 -5.69 -4.71 -15.51
CA SER A 80 -5.96 -5.10 -16.91
C SER A 80 -4.77 -5.82 -17.57
N HIS A 81 -3.56 -5.68 -17.02
CA HIS A 81 -2.40 -6.44 -17.43
C HIS A 81 -2.58 -7.93 -17.13
N TYR A 82 -3.20 -8.27 -16.01
CA TYR A 82 -3.38 -9.65 -15.52
C TYR A 82 -4.73 -10.23 -15.89
N VAL A 83 -5.80 -9.45 -15.79
CA VAL A 83 -7.17 -9.85 -16.13
C VAL A 83 -7.43 -9.51 -17.60
N LYS A 84 -7.29 -10.49 -18.47
CA LYS A 84 -7.47 -10.30 -19.92
C LYS A 84 -8.94 -10.37 -20.31
N SER A 85 -9.35 -9.47 -21.21
CA SER A 85 -10.71 -9.43 -21.72
C SER A 85 -11.17 -10.82 -22.25
N GLY A 86 -12.35 -11.23 -21.86
CA GLY A 86 -12.95 -12.53 -22.23
C GLY A 86 -12.41 -13.74 -21.45
N SER A 87 -11.43 -13.56 -20.57
CA SER A 87 -10.90 -14.62 -19.69
C SER A 87 -11.97 -15.08 -18.67
N LYS A 88 -11.68 -16.13 -17.92
CA LYS A 88 -12.59 -16.58 -16.85
C LYS A 88 -12.61 -15.62 -15.69
N LEU A 89 -11.45 -15.00 -15.38
CA LEU A 89 -11.35 -13.95 -14.38
C LEU A 89 -12.18 -12.72 -14.77
N ASP A 90 -12.08 -12.27 -16.03
CA ASP A 90 -12.82 -11.13 -16.54
C ASP A 90 -14.34 -11.36 -16.47
N LYS A 91 -14.81 -12.50 -16.95
CA LYS A 91 -16.24 -12.86 -16.91
C LYS A 91 -16.78 -12.92 -15.48
N GLU A 92 -16.02 -13.50 -14.57
CA GLU A 92 -16.39 -13.56 -13.15
C GLU A 92 -16.40 -12.17 -12.52
N ALA A 93 -15.40 -11.34 -12.81
CA ALA A 93 -15.32 -9.96 -12.31
C ALA A 93 -16.51 -9.12 -12.82
N ILE A 94 -16.89 -9.25 -14.09
CA ILE A 94 -18.09 -8.60 -14.65
C ILE A 94 -19.35 -9.07 -13.92
N THR A 95 -19.48 -10.37 -13.64
CA THR A 95 -20.63 -10.92 -12.94
C THR A 95 -20.75 -10.40 -11.51
N ARG A 96 -19.60 -10.25 -10.80
CA ARG A 96 -19.57 -9.72 -9.43
C ARG A 96 -19.78 -8.20 -9.39
N GLY A 97 -19.21 -7.50 -10.35
CA GLY A 97 -19.32 -6.05 -10.52
C GLY A 97 -18.51 -5.22 -9.51
N THR A 98 -18.35 -5.68 -8.29
CA THR A 98 -17.62 -4.99 -7.19
C THR A 98 -17.18 -5.97 -6.12
N SER A 99 -16.26 -5.53 -5.24
CA SER A 99 -16.02 -6.18 -3.95
C SER A 99 -17.08 -5.73 -2.94
N ILE A 100 -17.48 -6.64 -2.04
CA ILE A 100 -18.50 -6.37 -1.01
C ILE A 100 -17.82 -6.43 0.35
N TYR A 101 -17.76 -5.29 1.04
CA TYR A 101 -17.14 -5.17 2.36
C TYR A 101 -18.21 -5.35 3.44
N MET A 102 -18.08 -6.38 4.24
CA MET A 102 -18.93 -6.68 5.38
C MET A 102 -18.16 -6.44 6.68
N LEU A 103 -18.85 -6.42 7.83
CA LEU A 103 -18.22 -6.14 9.13
C LEU A 103 -17.11 -7.15 9.50
N ASP A 104 -17.24 -8.41 9.08
CA ASP A 104 -16.35 -9.51 9.49
C ASP A 104 -15.56 -10.11 8.31
N ARG A 105 -15.84 -9.68 7.08
CA ARG A 105 -15.20 -10.26 5.88
C ARG A 105 -15.39 -9.39 4.64
N VAL A 106 -14.56 -9.67 3.65
CA VAL A 106 -14.69 -9.13 2.29
C VAL A 106 -15.02 -10.27 1.33
N ILE A 107 -16.03 -10.06 0.46
CA ILE A 107 -16.31 -10.89 -0.72
C ILE A 107 -15.67 -10.16 -1.90
N PRO A 108 -14.47 -10.54 -2.34
CA PRO A 108 -13.74 -9.75 -3.32
C PRO A 108 -14.27 -9.96 -4.74
N MET A 109 -14.13 -8.91 -5.59
CA MET A 109 -14.45 -9.00 -7.02
C MET A 109 -13.47 -9.93 -7.76
N LEU A 110 -12.21 -9.93 -7.36
CA LEU A 110 -11.14 -10.77 -7.91
C LEU A 110 -10.60 -11.73 -6.83
N PRO A 111 -10.11 -12.92 -7.21
CA PRO A 111 -9.43 -13.82 -6.28
C PRO A 111 -8.26 -13.13 -5.56
N ARG A 112 -8.00 -13.55 -4.32
CA ARG A 112 -6.98 -12.92 -3.45
C ARG A 112 -5.57 -12.99 -4.02
N GLU A 113 -5.28 -13.94 -4.86
CA GLU A 113 -4.02 -14.04 -5.62
C GLU A 113 -3.76 -12.78 -6.46
N LEU A 114 -4.83 -12.11 -6.91
CA LEU A 114 -4.75 -10.83 -7.59
C LEU A 114 -4.94 -9.68 -6.60
N SER A 115 -6.09 -9.59 -5.94
CA SER A 115 -6.47 -8.41 -5.15
C SER A 115 -5.52 -8.12 -3.97
N ASN A 116 -5.01 -9.15 -3.29
CA ASN A 116 -4.06 -8.99 -2.19
C ASN A 116 -2.61 -9.32 -2.61
N GLY A 117 -2.44 -9.86 -3.81
CA GLY A 117 -1.17 -10.32 -4.38
C GLY A 117 -0.60 -9.35 -5.40
N ILE A 118 -0.51 -9.84 -6.66
CA ILE A 118 0.21 -9.12 -7.74
C ILE A 118 -0.43 -7.76 -8.10
N CYS A 119 -1.73 -7.58 -7.90
CA CYS A 119 -2.40 -6.31 -8.13
C CYS A 119 -2.38 -5.39 -6.90
N SER A 120 -2.00 -5.87 -5.71
CA SER A 120 -1.85 -5.01 -4.54
C SER A 120 -0.50 -4.28 -4.57
N LEU A 121 -0.51 -2.97 -4.38
CA LEU A 121 0.66 -2.10 -4.40
C LEU A 121 1.44 -2.18 -3.08
N ASN A 122 1.86 -3.40 -2.73
CA ASN A 122 2.60 -3.67 -1.50
C ASN A 122 3.96 -2.98 -1.48
N ALA A 123 4.32 -2.36 -0.35
CA ALA A 123 5.58 -1.65 -0.18
C ALA A 123 6.79 -2.58 -0.40
N GLY A 124 7.82 -2.04 -1.06
CA GLY A 124 9.06 -2.75 -1.38
C GLY A 124 8.95 -3.79 -2.50
N GLN A 125 7.82 -3.87 -3.20
CA GLN A 125 7.60 -4.81 -4.29
C GLN A 125 7.38 -4.08 -5.61
N ASP A 126 8.04 -4.54 -6.68
CA ASP A 126 7.82 -4.02 -8.02
C ASP A 126 6.41 -4.38 -8.48
N ARG A 127 5.66 -3.40 -8.97
CA ARG A 127 4.29 -3.57 -9.47
C ARG A 127 4.08 -2.82 -10.79
N PHE A 128 3.22 -3.38 -11.64
CA PHE A 128 2.74 -2.66 -12.80
C PHE A 128 1.57 -1.76 -12.40
N ALA A 129 1.63 -0.52 -12.89
CA ALA A 129 0.59 0.47 -12.66
C ALA A 129 0.25 1.25 -13.93
N ILE A 130 -0.90 1.91 -13.90
CA ILE A 130 -1.25 3.00 -14.81
C ILE A 130 -1.16 4.26 -13.98
N SER A 131 -0.31 5.20 -14.40
CA SER A 131 -0.03 6.40 -13.64
C SER A 131 -0.49 7.64 -14.38
N ALA A 132 -1.24 8.50 -13.66
CA ALA A 132 -1.50 9.87 -14.05
C ALA A 132 -0.45 10.76 -13.36
N ILE A 133 0.37 11.44 -14.15
CA ILE A 133 1.40 12.36 -13.68
C ILE A 133 0.97 13.75 -14.07
N MET A 134 0.78 14.63 -13.09
CA MET A 134 0.18 15.96 -13.26
C MET A 134 1.11 17.02 -12.69
N GLU A 135 1.40 18.05 -13.47
CA GLU A 135 2.02 19.27 -12.96
C GLU A 135 0.93 20.22 -12.50
N ILE A 136 0.98 20.63 -11.24
CA ILE A 136 0.00 21.49 -10.57
C ILE A 136 0.70 22.80 -10.19
N ASN A 137 0.12 23.94 -10.53
CA ASN A 137 0.62 25.25 -10.15
C ASN A 137 0.18 25.63 -8.71
N LYS A 138 0.64 26.78 -8.21
CA LYS A 138 0.33 27.26 -6.86
C LYS A 138 -1.14 27.59 -6.63
N GLU A 139 -1.88 27.82 -7.69
CA GLU A 139 -3.32 28.07 -7.68
C GLU A 139 -4.15 26.78 -7.71
N GLY A 140 -3.50 25.59 -7.70
CA GLY A 140 -4.17 24.30 -7.74
C GLY A 140 -4.61 23.85 -9.15
N ASN A 141 -4.22 24.56 -10.22
CA ASN A 141 -4.60 24.20 -11.58
C ASN A 141 -3.61 23.19 -12.19
N ILE A 142 -4.12 22.20 -12.90
CA ILE A 142 -3.31 21.26 -13.68
C ILE A 142 -2.84 21.98 -14.94
N VAL A 143 -1.53 22.23 -15.05
CA VAL A 143 -0.92 22.88 -16.22
C VAL A 143 -0.43 21.88 -17.25
N LYS A 144 -0.15 20.64 -16.83
CA LYS A 144 0.26 19.54 -17.69
C LYS A 144 -0.14 18.21 -17.09
N SER A 145 -0.52 17.25 -17.91
CA SER A 145 -0.80 15.89 -17.47
C SER A 145 -0.31 14.85 -18.48
N LYS A 146 -0.01 13.66 -17.98
CA LYS A 146 0.38 12.49 -18.76
C LYS A 146 -0.16 11.24 -18.09
N ILE A 147 -0.78 10.35 -18.89
CA ILE A 147 -1.13 9.01 -18.46
C ILE A 147 -0.17 8.03 -19.14
N ALA A 148 0.38 7.10 -18.37
CA ALA A 148 1.34 6.12 -18.87
C ALA A 148 1.20 4.78 -18.13
N LYS A 149 1.53 3.70 -18.85
CA LYS A 149 1.84 2.43 -18.19
C LYS A 149 3.19 2.54 -17.50
N THR A 150 3.26 2.16 -16.24
CA THR A 150 4.45 2.36 -15.40
C THR A 150 4.84 1.07 -14.71
N VAL A 151 6.08 1.02 -14.24
CA VAL A 151 6.53 0.11 -13.20
C VAL A 151 6.90 0.96 -11.99
N ILE A 152 6.35 0.60 -10.84
CA ILE A 152 6.50 1.32 -9.59
C ILE A 152 7.00 0.41 -8.47
N ASN A 153 7.54 1.02 -7.42
CA ASN A 153 7.86 0.34 -6.16
C ASN A 153 7.45 1.27 -5.02
N VAL A 154 6.38 0.91 -4.31
CA VAL A 154 5.87 1.72 -3.21
C VAL A 154 6.89 1.76 -2.08
N SER A 155 7.25 2.96 -1.65
CA SER A 155 8.27 3.17 -0.62
C SER A 155 7.76 2.80 0.77
N GLU A 156 6.50 3.12 1.07
CA GLU A 156 5.89 2.82 2.36
C GLU A 156 4.38 2.67 2.23
N ARG A 157 3.82 1.70 2.98
CA ARG A 157 2.40 1.63 3.25
C ARG A 157 2.08 2.53 4.44
N MET A 158 1.18 3.49 4.26
CA MET A 158 0.67 4.33 5.32
C MET A 158 -0.78 3.99 5.63
N THR A 159 -1.21 4.29 6.86
CA THR A 159 -2.62 4.21 7.22
C THR A 159 -3.22 5.60 7.37
N TYR A 160 -4.55 5.72 7.25
CA TYR A 160 -5.25 7.00 7.51
C TYR A 160 -4.88 7.56 8.89
N ASN A 161 -4.73 6.69 9.91
CA ASN A 161 -4.34 7.10 11.25
C ASN A 161 -2.92 7.66 11.28
N ASN A 162 -1.97 7.02 10.60
CA ASN A 162 -0.58 7.48 10.52
C ASN A 162 -0.49 8.85 9.85
N VAL A 163 -1.17 9.02 8.71
CA VAL A 163 -1.21 10.28 7.97
C VAL A 163 -1.85 11.39 8.82
N LYS A 164 -2.99 11.10 9.47
CA LYS A 164 -3.66 12.04 10.38
C LYS A 164 -2.71 12.53 11.47
N ILE A 165 -1.99 11.63 12.15
CA ILE A 165 -1.03 11.99 13.19
C ILE A 165 0.09 12.89 12.63
N ILE A 166 0.60 12.59 11.43
CA ILE A 166 1.64 13.40 10.78
C ILE A 166 1.11 14.81 10.49
N LEU A 167 -0.09 14.96 9.92
CA LEU A 167 -0.69 16.22 9.55
C LEU A 167 -1.02 17.09 10.78
N GLU A 168 -1.67 16.52 11.80
CA GLU A 168 -2.06 17.26 13.02
C GLU A 168 -0.84 17.83 13.78
N ASN A 169 0.32 17.18 13.68
CA ASN A 169 1.51 17.59 14.38
C ASN A 169 2.49 18.41 13.50
N SER A 170 2.32 18.42 12.18
CA SER A 170 3.13 19.24 11.27
C SER A 170 2.94 20.74 11.52
N ASN A 171 1.78 21.15 12.04
CA ASN A 171 1.44 22.54 12.38
C ASN A 171 2.07 23.06 13.69
N ASN A 172 2.70 22.20 14.50
CA ASN A 172 3.32 22.58 15.79
C ASN A 172 4.85 22.66 15.69
N LYS A 173 5.38 23.75 15.16
CA LYS A 173 6.84 24.01 14.97
C LYS A 173 7.74 23.87 16.21
N LYS A 174 7.20 23.72 17.43
CA LYS A 174 7.97 23.61 18.68
C LYS A 174 8.15 22.18 19.22
N LYS A 175 7.53 21.15 18.59
CA LYS A 175 7.51 19.78 19.10
C LYS A 175 8.05 18.71 18.14
N ASP A 176 8.81 19.11 17.12
CA ASP A 176 9.22 18.19 16.05
C ASP A 176 9.99 16.94 16.55
N ASN A 177 10.82 17.06 17.58
CA ASN A 177 11.57 15.90 18.10
C ASN A 177 10.71 15.02 19.03
N GLU A 178 9.97 15.61 19.97
CA GLU A 178 9.06 14.88 20.87
C GLU A 178 7.93 14.20 20.10
N PHE A 179 7.46 14.82 19.03
CA PHE A 179 6.47 14.25 18.12
C PHE A 179 7.03 13.05 17.36
N ILE A 180 8.22 13.16 16.78
CA ILE A 180 8.88 12.05 16.08
C ILE A 180 9.05 10.87 17.03
N GLU A 181 9.49 11.09 18.26
CA GLU A 181 9.65 10.06 19.28
C GLU A 181 8.30 9.40 19.66
N ASN A 182 7.25 10.20 19.86
CA ASN A 182 5.91 9.69 20.20
C ASN A 182 5.29 8.95 19.02
N THR A 183 5.46 9.43 17.79
CA THR A 183 4.97 8.75 16.57
C THR A 183 5.69 7.42 16.37
N ILE A 184 7.01 7.38 16.57
CA ILE A 184 7.80 6.15 16.49
C ILE A 184 7.32 5.16 17.56
N LYS A 185 7.13 5.62 18.79
CA LYS A 185 6.65 4.78 19.89
C LYS A 185 5.26 4.19 19.59
N THR A 186 4.34 5.00 19.08
CA THR A 186 2.99 4.54 18.70
C THR A 186 3.04 3.50 17.58
N ILE A 187 3.90 3.69 16.57
CA ILE A 187 4.07 2.73 15.47
C ILE A 187 4.78 1.45 15.94
N GLU A 188 5.75 1.56 16.86
CA GLU A 188 6.40 0.41 17.49
C GLU A 188 5.38 -0.40 18.31
N ASP A 189 4.52 0.27 19.08
CA ASP A 189 3.49 -0.37 19.89
C ASP A 189 2.45 -1.10 19.01
N ILE A 190 2.06 -0.52 17.86
CA ILE A 190 1.19 -1.16 16.87
C ILE A 190 1.87 -2.39 16.25
N LYS A 191 3.13 -2.28 15.82
CA LYS A 191 3.89 -3.42 15.25
C LYS A 191 4.18 -4.52 16.28
N ILE A 192 4.30 -4.18 17.55
CA ILE A 192 4.45 -5.14 18.64
C ILE A 192 3.13 -5.86 18.89
N SER A 193 1.98 -5.15 18.86
CA SER A 193 0.67 -5.80 19.01
C SER A 193 0.36 -6.75 17.84
N GLU A 194 0.63 -6.34 16.59
CA GLU A 194 0.49 -7.20 15.41
C GLU A 194 1.38 -8.46 15.50
N LYS A 195 2.63 -8.33 15.99
CA LYS A 195 3.52 -9.49 16.21
C LYS A 195 3.07 -10.39 17.37
N LEU A 196 2.50 -9.82 18.44
CA LEU A 196 1.94 -10.58 19.55
C LEU A 196 0.71 -11.39 19.11
N ASP A 197 -0.13 -10.86 18.23
CA ASP A 197 -1.28 -11.58 17.68
C ASP A 197 -0.84 -12.73 16.75
N ILE A 198 0.25 -12.57 16.01
CA ILE A 198 0.87 -13.65 15.21
C ILE A 198 1.50 -14.72 16.12
N VAL A 199 2.19 -14.33 17.18
CA VAL A 199 2.86 -15.25 18.13
C VAL A 199 1.85 -16.00 19.01
N ASN A 200 0.71 -15.39 19.36
CA ASN A 200 -0.37 -16.06 20.08
C ASN A 200 -1.09 -17.11 19.23
N SER A 201 -0.99 -17.06 17.92
CA SER A 201 -1.51 -18.10 17.01
C SER A 201 -0.57 -19.28 16.82
N GLU A 202 0.71 -19.16 17.20
CA GLU A 202 1.77 -20.18 17.05
C GLU A 202 2.40 -20.61 18.39
N ASN A 203 1.61 -21.07 19.33
CA ASN A 203 2.07 -21.60 20.62
C ASN A 203 2.90 -22.89 20.47
N LYS A 204 4.13 -22.77 19.97
CA LYS A 204 5.19 -23.80 20.07
C LYS A 204 6.59 -23.21 19.87
N LEU A 205 7.22 -22.56 20.85
CA LEU A 205 8.68 -22.42 20.91
C LEU A 205 9.11 -21.65 22.18
N LYS A 206 9.12 -22.35 23.30
CA LYS A 206 9.53 -21.77 24.61
C LYS A 206 11.02 -21.89 24.93
N ILE A 207 11.89 -22.22 24.01
CA ILE A 207 13.30 -22.57 24.33
C ILE A 207 14.37 -21.63 23.73
N GLU A 208 14.04 -20.68 22.88
CA GLU A 208 15.05 -19.78 22.28
C GLU A 208 15.07 -18.35 22.83
N GLU A 209 14.23 -18.00 23.80
CA GLU A 209 14.03 -16.61 24.26
C GLU A 209 15.21 -15.96 24.99
N GLU A 210 16.11 -16.71 25.62
CA GLU A 210 17.20 -16.11 26.41
C GLU A 210 18.43 -15.67 25.59
N LYS A 211 18.63 -16.23 24.42
CA LYS A 211 19.72 -15.82 23.50
C LYS A 211 19.35 -14.63 22.59
N LEU A 212 18.07 -14.40 22.34
CA LEU A 212 17.58 -13.32 21.48
C LEU A 212 17.59 -11.95 22.16
N LYS A 213 17.42 -11.85 23.48
CA LYS A 213 17.29 -10.56 24.19
C LYS A 213 18.49 -9.64 24.08
N LYS A 214 19.71 -10.15 23.96
CA LYS A 214 20.91 -9.33 23.85
C LYS A 214 21.16 -8.79 22.45
N THR A 215 20.76 -9.53 21.43
CA THR A 215 20.88 -9.13 20.00
C THR A 215 19.75 -8.20 19.55
N GLU A 216 18.62 -8.18 20.26
CA GLU A 216 17.48 -7.31 19.99
C GLU A 216 17.70 -5.86 20.40
N ILE A 217 18.47 -5.61 21.47
CA ILE A 217 18.71 -4.23 21.96
C ILE A 217 19.56 -3.45 20.96
N ASP A 218 20.63 -4.05 20.45
CA ASP A 218 21.54 -3.40 19.48
C ASP A 218 20.86 -3.17 18.13
N LYS A 219 20.08 -4.13 17.66
CA LYS A 219 19.26 -3.98 16.44
C LYS A 219 18.13 -2.97 16.60
N LYS A 220 17.62 -2.76 17.81
CA LYS A 220 16.54 -1.81 18.12
C LYS A 220 17.01 -0.37 18.01
N GLU A 221 18.23 -0.08 18.42
CA GLU A 221 18.83 1.27 18.32
C GLU A 221 19.15 1.63 16.85
N GLU A 222 19.70 0.68 16.08
CA GLU A 222 20.00 0.86 14.67
C GLU A 222 18.71 1.07 13.86
N TYR A 223 17.70 0.27 14.11
CA TYR A 223 16.37 0.35 13.50
C TYR A 223 15.64 1.66 13.86
N LYS A 224 15.77 2.12 15.11
CA LYS A 224 15.24 3.41 15.58
C LYS A 224 15.84 4.59 14.81
N THR A 225 17.15 4.56 14.59
CA THR A 225 17.87 5.60 13.85
C THR A 225 17.45 5.64 12.38
N GLU A 226 17.26 4.48 11.77
CA GLU A 226 16.80 4.34 10.38
C GLU A 226 15.35 4.81 10.20
N ILE A 227 14.46 4.44 11.14
CA ILE A 227 13.06 4.91 11.17
C ILE A 227 13.01 6.43 11.32
N VAL A 228 13.74 7.04 12.27
CA VAL A 228 13.77 8.50 12.46
C VAL A 228 14.19 9.21 11.17
N LYS A 229 15.21 8.72 10.48
CA LYS A 229 15.69 9.28 9.21
C LYS A 229 14.62 9.17 8.11
N LYS A 230 13.94 8.02 8.03
CA LYS A 230 12.89 7.72 7.06
C LYS A 230 11.66 8.62 7.29
N TYR A 231 11.19 8.74 8.54
CA TYR A 231 10.04 9.59 8.87
C TYR A 231 10.29 11.09 8.72
N LYS A 232 11.49 11.59 9.04
CA LYS A 232 11.86 12.99 8.73
C LYS A 232 11.70 13.31 7.25
N LYS A 233 12.05 12.34 6.38
CA LYS A 233 11.90 12.46 4.93
C LYS A 233 10.41 12.49 4.54
N TYR A 234 9.57 11.63 5.13
CA TYR A 234 8.13 11.58 4.88
C TYR A 234 7.41 12.84 5.36
N ILE A 235 7.70 13.34 6.54
CA ILE A 235 7.16 14.62 7.04
C ILE A 235 7.43 15.74 6.04
N SER A 236 8.65 15.80 5.47
CA SER A 236 8.97 16.80 4.45
C SER A 236 8.18 16.63 3.15
N HIS A 237 7.78 15.40 2.85
CA HIS A 237 6.99 15.05 1.67
C HIS A 237 5.51 15.41 1.88
N PHE A 238 4.93 15.07 3.04
CA PHE A 238 3.56 15.44 3.38
C PHE A 238 3.38 16.95 3.50
N LYS A 239 4.36 17.69 4.07
CA LYS A 239 4.35 19.17 4.07
C LYS A 239 4.28 19.77 2.66
N ARG A 240 4.85 19.08 1.65
CA ARG A 240 4.73 19.48 0.24
C ARG A 240 3.34 19.22 -0.34
N MET A 241 2.62 18.20 0.17
CA MET A 241 1.24 17.91 -0.22
C MET A 241 0.24 18.90 0.40
N GLU A 242 0.47 19.38 1.63
CA GLU A 242 -0.35 20.41 2.26
C GLU A 242 -0.23 21.80 1.58
N ASP A 243 0.88 22.04 0.86
CA ASP A 243 1.10 23.28 0.09
C ASP A 243 0.38 23.26 -1.28
N LEU A 244 -0.26 22.13 -1.67
CA LEU A 244 -1.10 21.97 -2.86
C LEU A 244 -2.55 22.31 -2.56
#